data_ae16972654210862c021528ce4055402
#
_entry.id   ae16972654210862c021528ce4055402
#
_cell.length_a   1.000
_cell.length_b   1.000
_cell.length_c   1.000
_cell.angle_alpha   90.00
_cell.angle_beta   90.00
_cell.angle_gamma   90.00
#
_symmetry.space_group_name_H-M   'P 1'
#
loop_
_entity.id
_entity.type
_entity.pdbx_description
1 polymer ?
#
loop_
_entity_poly.entity_id
_entity_poly.type
_entity_poly.pdbx_seq_one_letter_code
_entity_poly.pdbx_strand_id
1 'polypeptide(L)'
;LMEFAGDYSWGYNPADIFAVESAYGGPQRLRDLVKTCHQHGLAVIIDVVYNHFGPSDLDLWQFDGWSENGKGGIYFYNDWKSSTPWGDTRPDYGRGEVREFIRDNAMMWLEEFHVDGLRYDMTPYMRSVDAGEMNIPEGWSLTHWINTEIRAKFPHAITIAEDLHGEPKVVSTADLSLIHISEPT
;
A
#
# COMPACT_ATOMS: atom_id res chain seq x y z
N LEU A 1 -0.77 -10.29 -6.12
CA LEU A 1 -1.39 -9.05 -6.59
C LEU A 1 -2.73 -8.84 -5.92
N MET A 2 -3.03 -7.60 -5.56
CA MET A 2 -4.36 -7.17 -5.15
C MET A 2 -5.31 -7.23 -6.36
N GLU A 3 -6.61 -7.41 -6.10
CA GLU A 3 -7.65 -7.41 -7.15
C GLU A 3 -7.64 -6.08 -7.92
N PHE A 4 -7.66 -6.15 -9.26
CA PHE A 4 -7.66 -4.99 -10.15
C PHE A 4 -8.77 -5.13 -11.22
N ALA A 5 -9.07 -4.05 -11.90
CA ALA A 5 -10.09 -4.05 -12.96
C ALA A 5 -9.64 -4.85 -14.18
N GLY A 6 -10.50 -5.79 -14.64
CA GLY A 6 -10.26 -6.65 -15.81
C GLY A 6 -9.37 -7.85 -15.49
N ASP A 7 -9.01 -8.61 -16.55
CA ASP A 7 -8.35 -9.91 -16.41
C ASP A 7 -6.83 -9.88 -16.58
N TYR A 8 -6.26 -8.71 -16.90
CA TYR A 8 -4.84 -8.57 -17.22
C TYR A 8 -4.30 -7.18 -16.86
N SER A 9 -3.41 -7.15 -15.87
CA SER A 9 -2.71 -5.93 -15.43
C SER A 9 -1.45 -6.31 -14.66
N TRP A 10 -0.57 -5.33 -14.46
CA TRP A 10 0.55 -5.46 -13.52
C TRP A 10 0.12 -5.31 -12.04
N GLY A 11 -1.13 -4.88 -11.78
CA GLY A 11 -1.69 -4.79 -10.43
C GLY A 11 -1.50 -3.45 -9.73
N TYR A 12 -0.95 -2.42 -10.41
CA TYR A 12 -0.71 -1.11 -9.79
C TYR A 12 -1.93 -0.17 -9.77
N ASN A 13 -3.12 -0.68 -10.11
CA ASN A 13 -4.39 0.03 -9.97
C ASN A 13 -5.39 -0.89 -9.22
N PRO A 14 -5.18 -1.11 -7.91
CA PRO A 14 -6.02 -2.05 -7.16
C PRO A 14 -7.45 -1.53 -7.02
N ALA A 15 -8.42 -2.38 -7.33
CA ALA A 15 -9.84 -2.12 -7.11
C ALA A 15 -10.25 -2.51 -5.69
N ASP A 16 -9.71 -3.60 -5.16
CA ASP A 16 -9.90 -4.06 -3.79
C ASP A 16 -8.57 -4.56 -3.20
N ILE A 17 -8.08 -3.85 -2.19
CA ILE A 17 -6.80 -4.19 -1.55
C ILE A 17 -6.86 -5.44 -0.68
N PHE A 18 -8.04 -5.85 -0.20
CA PHE A 18 -8.22 -7.06 0.61
C PHE A 18 -8.49 -8.32 -0.22
N ALA A 19 -8.71 -8.18 -1.51
CA ALA A 19 -8.88 -9.30 -2.41
C ALA A 19 -7.56 -9.67 -3.12
N VAL A 20 -7.36 -10.96 -3.33
CA VAL A 20 -6.28 -11.48 -4.19
C VAL A 20 -6.83 -11.67 -5.58
N GLU A 21 -6.09 -11.20 -6.58
CA GLU A 21 -6.48 -11.21 -8.00
C GLU A 21 -7.08 -12.56 -8.43
N SER A 22 -8.33 -12.51 -8.78
CA SER A 22 -9.15 -13.69 -9.11
C SER A 22 -8.73 -14.35 -10.42
N ALA A 23 -8.33 -13.57 -11.43
CA ALA A 23 -7.86 -14.08 -12.72
C ALA A 23 -6.54 -14.88 -12.58
N TYR A 24 -5.77 -14.63 -11.51
CA TYR A 24 -4.53 -15.37 -11.21
C TYR A 24 -4.75 -16.50 -10.19
N GLY A 25 -6.00 -16.79 -9.84
CA GLY A 25 -6.39 -17.94 -9.02
C GLY A 25 -6.72 -17.64 -7.58
N GLY A 26 -6.78 -16.35 -7.22
CA GLY A 26 -7.28 -15.89 -5.93
C GLY A 26 -6.43 -16.32 -4.71
N PRO A 27 -7.02 -16.22 -3.50
CA PRO A 27 -6.27 -16.36 -2.25
C PRO A 27 -5.67 -17.77 -2.06
N GLN A 28 -6.33 -18.81 -2.54
CA GLN A 28 -5.80 -20.17 -2.37
C GLN A 28 -4.52 -20.38 -3.19
N ARG A 29 -4.49 -19.91 -4.43
CA ARG A 29 -3.29 -20.03 -5.28
C ARG A 29 -2.12 -19.19 -4.76
N LEU A 30 -2.40 -18.06 -4.16
CA LEU A 30 -1.36 -17.27 -3.51
C LEU A 30 -0.76 -18.02 -2.30
N ARG A 31 -1.60 -18.64 -1.44
CA ARG A 31 -1.10 -19.46 -0.33
C ARG A 31 -0.28 -20.64 -0.82
N ASP A 32 -0.72 -21.31 -1.88
CA ASP A 32 0.03 -22.43 -2.49
C ASP A 32 1.38 -21.97 -3.06
N LEU A 33 1.41 -20.78 -3.68
CA LEU A 33 2.65 -20.16 -4.20
C LEU A 33 3.63 -19.87 -3.05
N VAL A 34 3.19 -19.15 -2.01
CA VAL A 34 4.05 -18.80 -0.86
C VAL A 34 4.60 -20.09 -0.22
N LYS A 35 3.74 -21.07 0.05
CA LYS A 35 4.16 -22.36 0.59
C LYS A 35 5.20 -23.06 -0.29
N THR A 36 5.01 -23.03 -1.60
CA THR A 36 5.95 -23.68 -2.54
C THR A 36 7.28 -22.93 -2.55
N CYS A 37 7.26 -21.61 -2.56
CA CYS A 37 8.49 -20.79 -2.47
C CYS A 37 9.28 -21.13 -1.20
N HIS A 38 8.61 -21.17 -0.05
CA HIS A 38 9.24 -21.51 1.23
C HIS A 38 9.86 -22.91 1.23
N GLN A 39 9.19 -23.91 0.63
CA GLN A 39 9.75 -25.27 0.47
C GLN A 39 11.05 -25.29 -0.34
N HIS A 40 11.26 -24.29 -1.19
CA HIS A 40 12.48 -24.15 -2.00
C HIS A 40 13.46 -23.11 -1.42
N GLY A 41 13.22 -22.61 -0.21
CA GLY A 41 14.08 -21.63 0.45
C GLY A 41 14.01 -20.22 -0.16
N LEU A 42 12.90 -19.88 -0.83
CA LEU A 42 12.66 -18.58 -1.45
C LEU A 42 11.74 -17.76 -0.57
N ALA A 43 12.13 -16.53 -0.28
CA ALA A 43 11.27 -15.52 0.35
C ALA A 43 10.30 -14.92 -0.67
N VAL A 44 9.12 -14.52 -0.19
CA VAL A 44 8.09 -13.88 -1.00
C VAL A 44 7.82 -12.48 -0.47
N ILE A 45 8.00 -11.47 -1.30
CA ILE A 45 7.69 -10.07 -1.00
C ILE A 45 6.48 -9.67 -1.85
N ILE A 46 5.44 -9.12 -1.22
CA ILE A 46 4.29 -8.56 -1.92
C ILE A 46 4.48 -7.07 -2.16
N ASP A 47 4.16 -6.68 -3.38
CA ASP A 47 4.08 -5.29 -3.78
C ASP A 47 2.70 -4.72 -3.37
N VAL A 48 2.69 -3.69 -2.51
CA VAL A 48 1.47 -3.07 -1.99
C VAL A 48 1.33 -1.64 -2.50
N VAL A 49 0.14 -1.33 -3.04
CA VAL A 49 -0.16 -0.03 -3.61
C VAL A 49 -1.07 0.73 -2.64
N TYR A 50 -0.51 1.66 -1.88
CA TYR A 50 -1.24 2.47 -0.90
C TYR A 50 -1.21 3.97 -1.20
N ASN A 51 -0.49 4.37 -2.26
CA ASN A 51 -0.41 5.77 -2.69
C ASN A 51 -1.66 6.23 -3.46
N HIS A 52 -2.38 5.29 -4.09
CA HIS A 52 -3.68 5.49 -4.74
C HIS A 52 -4.39 4.15 -4.84
N PHE A 53 -5.71 4.19 -5.07
CA PHE A 53 -6.46 3.02 -5.49
C PHE A 53 -6.86 3.15 -6.96
N GLY A 54 -7.27 2.05 -7.57
CA GLY A 54 -7.62 2.02 -8.99
C GLY A 54 -8.79 2.97 -9.33
N PRO A 55 -8.76 3.63 -10.51
CA PRO A 55 -9.86 4.51 -10.91
C PRO A 55 -11.07 3.76 -11.46
N SER A 56 -10.93 2.48 -11.78
CA SER A 56 -11.99 1.63 -12.36
C SER A 56 -12.37 0.52 -11.40
N ASP A 57 -13.63 0.11 -11.46
CA ASP A 57 -14.21 -0.98 -10.64
C ASP A 57 -13.98 -0.79 -9.12
N LEU A 58 -13.97 0.48 -8.69
CA LEU A 58 -13.65 0.88 -7.34
C LEU A 58 -14.93 1.07 -6.52
N ASP A 59 -15.37 0.02 -5.84
CA ASP A 59 -16.56 0.05 -4.98
C ASP A 59 -16.43 1.01 -3.78
N LEU A 60 -15.20 1.41 -3.43
CA LEU A 60 -14.94 2.38 -2.37
C LEU A 60 -15.27 3.83 -2.77
N TRP A 61 -15.39 4.13 -4.08
CA TRP A 61 -15.71 5.47 -4.54
C TRP A 61 -17.14 5.87 -4.16
N GLN A 62 -17.26 6.93 -3.35
CA GLN A 62 -18.54 7.40 -2.81
C GLN A 62 -19.36 6.28 -2.13
N PHE A 63 -18.67 5.44 -1.39
CA PHE A 63 -19.17 4.18 -0.84
C PHE A 63 -20.50 4.30 -0.09
N ASP A 64 -20.67 5.35 0.72
CA ASP A 64 -21.89 5.64 1.48
C ASP A 64 -22.79 6.70 0.82
N GLY A 65 -22.45 7.12 -0.40
CA GLY A 65 -23.13 8.17 -1.16
C GLY A 65 -22.71 9.60 -0.78
N TRP A 66 -21.87 9.77 0.24
CA TRP A 66 -21.34 11.08 0.60
C TRP A 66 -20.06 11.40 -0.20
N SER A 67 -19.93 12.66 -0.64
CA SER A 67 -18.70 13.19 -1.23
C SER A 67 -18.68 14.71 -1.16
N GLU A 68 -17.49 15.29 -1.25
CA GLU A 68 -17.29 16.73 -1.41
C GLU A 68 -16.47 17.00 -2.67
N ASN A 69 -16.72 18.16 -3.30
CA ASN A 69 -15.98 18.62 -4.49
C ASN A 69 -15.97 17.60 -5.67
N GLY A 70 -16.96 16.69 -5.74
CA GLY A 70 -17.01 15.63 -6.75
C GLY A 70 -15.93 14.56 -6.58
N LYS A 71 -15.37 14.40 -5.38
CA LYS A 71 -14.32 13.44 -5.04
C LYS A 71 -14.87 12.12 -4.49
N GLY A 72 -13.98 11.25 -4.02
CA GLY A 72 -14.27 9.86 -3.70
C GLY A 72 -14.99 9.56 -2.39
N GLY A 73 -15.25 10.56 -1.56
CA GLY A 73 -16.00 10.37 -0.31
C GLY A 73 -15.14 9.88 0.85
N ILE A 74 -15.71 9.02 1.71
CA ILE A 74 -15.15 8.70 3.04
C ILE A 74 -13.78 8.01 3.02
N TYR A 75 -13.43 7.28 1.97
CA TYR A 75 -12.12 6.62 1.87
C TYR A 75 -11.01 7.52 1.33
N PHE A 76 -11.36 8.62 0.68
CA PHE A 76 -10.42 9.43 -0.11
C PHE A 76 -10.33 10.86 0.41
N TYR A 77 -9.22 11.53 0.12
CA TYR A 77 -9.17 12.98 0.24
C TYR A 77 -10.22 13.60 -0.68
N ASN A 78 -10.97 14.59 -0.15
CA ASN A 78 -12.00 15.33 -0.89
C ASN A 78 -11.55 16.77 -1.24
N ASP A 79 -10.26 17.01 -1.22
CA ASP A 79 -9.62 18.28 -1.54
C ASP A 79 -8.47 18.07 -2.56
N TRP A 80 -7.57 19.04 -2.65
CA TRP A 80 -6.41 19.00 -3.53
C TRP A 80 -5.46 17.82 -3.27
N LYS A 81 -5.48 17.24 -2.07
CA LYS A 81 -4.66 16.08 -1.72
C LYS A 81 -5.12 14.79 -2.41
N SER A 82 -6.33 14.74 -2.96
CA SER A 82 -6.84 13.54 -3.67
C SER A 82 -6.04 13.20 -4.92
N SER A 83 -5.45 14.20 -5.57
CA SER A 83 -4.85 14.07 -6.89
C SER A 83 -3.55 13.26 -6.88
N THR A 84 -3.47 12.32 -7.81
CA THR A 84 -2.28 11.54 -8.13
C THR A 84 -2.11 11.46 -9.65
N PRO A 85 -0.96 11.05 -10.19
CA PRO A 85 -0.81 10.80 -11.62
C PRO A 85 -1.78 9.77 -12.19
N TRP A 86 -2.36 8.94 -11.35
CA TRP A 86 -3.27 7.84 -11.73
C TRP A 86 -4.75 8.14 -11.50
N GLY A 87 -5.07 9.29 -10.90
CA GLY A 87 -6.42 9.73 -10.62
C GLY A 87 -6.59 10.40 -9.26
N ASP A 88 -7.83 10.77 -8.94
CA ASP A 88 -8.18 11.45 -7.67
C ASP A 88 -8.50 10.46 -6.54
N THR A 89 -7.81 9.34 -6.51
CA THR A 89 -8.09 8.19 -5.63
C THR A 89 -7.03 7.97 -4.54
N ARG A 90 -6.39 9.05 -4.07
CA ARG A 90 -5.50 8.96 -2.91
C ARG A 90 -6.33 8.71 -1.64
N PRO A 91 -6.05 7.63 -0.89
CA PRO A 91 -6.69 7.38 0.40
C PRO A 91 -6.47 8.55 1.37
N ASP A 92 -7.47 8.85 2.19
CA ASP A 92 -7.35 9.91 3.21
C ASP A 92 -6.61 9.42 4.45
N TYR A 93 -5.30 9.56 4.44
CA TYR A 93 -4.43 9.15 5.56
C TYR A 93 -4.64 9.98 6.83
N GLY A 94 -5.45 11.04 6.79
CA GLY A 94 -5.86 11.82 7.95
C GLY A 94 -7.04 11.19 8.71
N ARG A 95 -7.79 10.26 8.10
CA ARG A 95 -8.91 9.56 8.72
C ARG A 95 -8.44 8.31 9.46
N GLY A 96 -8.82 8.17 10.73
CA GLY A 96 -8.44 7.02 11.56
C GLY A 96 -8.83 5.69 10.93
N GLU A 97 -10.06 5.57 10.47
CA GLU A 97 -10.63 4.36 9.88
C GLU A 97 -9.93 3.96 8.57
N VAL A 98 -9.55 4.93 7.74
CA VAL A 98 -8.79 4.67 6.51
C VAL A 98 -7.36 4.23 6.83
N ARG A 99 -6.76 4.81 7.86
CA ARG A 99 -5.44 4.37 8.35
C ARG A 99 -5.48 2.92 8.85
N GLU A 100 -6.49 2.58 9.65
CA GLU A 100 -6.71 1.21 10.13
C GLU A 100 -6.95 0.24 8.98
N PHE A 101 -7.78 0.62 8.01
CA PHE A 101 -8.04 -0.16 6.81
C PHE A 101 -6.75 -0.52 6.05
N ILE A 102 -5.88 0.44 5.81
CA ILE A 102 -4.59 0.21 5.12
C ILE A 102 -3.65 -0.61 6.01
N ARG A 103 -3.56 -0.29 7.30
CA ARG A 103 -2.76 -1.03 8.27
C ARG A 103 -3.19 -2.49 8.36
N ASP A 104 -4.48 -2.77 8.45
CA ASP A 104 -5.01 -4.13 8.54
C ASP A 104 -4.75 -4.92 7.28
N ASN A 105 -4.79 -4.28 6.11
CA ASN A 105 -4.38 -4.91 4.87
C ASN A 105 -2.90 -5.30 4.88
N ALA A 106 -2.01 -4.42 5.34
CA ALA A 106 -0.58 -4.76 5.46
C ALA A 106 -0.35 -5.95 6.41
N MET A 107 -1.07 -5.99 7.54
CA MET A 107 -0.99 -7.12 8.49
C MET A 107 -1.55 -8.41 7.89
N MET A 108 -2.65 -8.35 7.14
CA MET A 108 -3.25 -9.52 6.47
C MET A 108 -2.25 -10.28 5.60
N TRP A 109 -1.45 -9.57 4.82
CA TRP A 109 -0.43 -10.21 3.97
C TRP A 109 0.58 -11.01 4.78
N LEU A 110 1.02 -10.49 5.90
CA LEU A 110 2.00 -11.14 6.79
C LEU A 110 1.35 -12.25 7.64
N GLU A 111 0.16 -12.00 8.20
CA GLU A 111 -0.50 -12.92 9.15
C GLU A 111 -1.19 -14.10 8.45
N GLU A 112 -1.91 -13.83 7.34
CA GLU A 112 -2.75 -14.85 6.71
C GLU A 112 -2.10 -15.50 5.48
N PHE A 113 -1.28 -14.76 4.76
CA PHE A 113 -0.60 -15.26 3.57
C PHE A 113 0.86 -15.64 3.85
N HIS A 114 1.39 -15.28 5.02
CA HIS A 114 2.75 -15.62 5.47
C HIS A 114 3.84 -15.17 4.50
N VAL A 115 3.66 -14.00 3.88
CA VAL A 115 4.71 -13.40 3.06
C VAL A 115 5.85 -12.90 3.94
N ASP A 116 7.06 -12.82 3.39
CA ASP A 116 8.27 -12.46 4.11
C ASP A 116 8.53 -10.95 4.12
N GLY A 117 7.73 -10.19 3.40
CA GLY A 117 7.86 -8.74 3.37
C GLY A 117 6.90 -8.02 2.45
N LEU A 118 6.94 -6.70 2.53
CA LEU A 118 6.14 -5.79 1.72
C LEU A 118 7.05 -4.79 1.00
N ARG A 119 6.78 -4.57 -0.29
CA ARG A 119 7.34 -3.43 -1.03
C ARG A 119 6.23 -2.41 -1.24
N TYR A 120 6.44 -1.20 -0.77
CA TYR A 120 5.51 -0.08 -0.93
C TYR A 120 5.76 0.62 -2.26
N ASP A 121 4.77 0.56 -3.13
CA ASP A 121 4.79 1.22 -4.43
C ASP A 121 4.78 2.75 -4.27
N MET A 122 5.63 3.43 -5.04
CA MET A 122 5.66 4.89 -5.21
C MET A 122 5.44 5.70 -3.91
N THR A 123 6.22 5.42 -2.88
CA THR A 123 6.14 6.08 -1.57
C THR A 123 6.23 7.62 -1.60
N PRO A 124 6.89 8.28 -2.58
CA PRO A 124 6.83 9.72 -2.70
C PRO A 124 5.40 10.27 -2.76
N TYR A 125 4.49 9.55 -3.42
CA TYR A 125 3.08 9.97 -3.52
C TYR A 125 2.24 9.66 -2.27
N MET A 126 2.76 8.93 -1.30
CA MET A 126 2.11 8.81 0.02
C MET A 126 2.38 10.05 0.90
N ARG A 127 3.55 10.68 0.78
CA ARG A 127 3.96 11.83 1.58
C ARG A 127 3.80 13.18 0.89
N SER A 128 3.53 13.18 -0.42
CA SER A 128 3.42 14.38 -1.24
C SER A 128 2.41 14.20 -2.37
N VAL A 129 1.80 15.30 -2.80
CA VAL A 129 0.87 15.29 -3.94
C VAL A 129 1.61 15.12 -5.26
N ASP A 130 2.77 15.73 -5.39
CA ASP A 130 3.57 15.83 -6.62
C ASP A 130 4.93 15.11 -6.56
N ALA A 131 5.08 14.23 -5.55
CA ALA A 131 6.33 13.54 -5.21
C ALA A 131 7.49 14.47 -4.80
N GLY A 132 7.24 15.76 -4.62
CA GLY A 132 8.21 16.78 -4.22
C GLY A 132 8.23 17.00 -2.71
N GLU A 133 7.84 18.23 -2.30
CA GLU A 133 7.77 18.61 -0.89
C GLU A 133 6.80 17.74 -0.10
N MET A 134 7.16 17.43 1.16
CA MET A 134 6.31 16.65 2.07
C MET A 134 5.11 17.47 2.53
N ASN A 135 4.03 17.46 1.76
CA ASN A 135 2.79 18.19 2.03
C ASN A 135 1.62 17.28 2.45
N ILE A 136 1.87 15.97 2.60
CA ILE A 136 0.95 14.98 3.18
C ILE A 136 1.66 14.26 4.35
N PRO A 137 1.88 14.92 5.48
CA PRO A 137 2.58 14.32 6.62
C PRO A 137 1.82 13.14 7.23
N GLU A 138 0.49 13.07 7.03
CA GLU A 138 -0.34 11.96 7.49
C GLU A 138 0.05 10.64 6.80
N GLY A 139 0.39 10.67 5.52
CA GLY A 139 0.87 9.49 4.79
C GLY A 139 2.22 9.01 5.29
N TRP A 140 3.14 9.93 5.61
CA TRP A 140 4.40 9.60 6.28
C TRP A 140 4.17 8.92 7.62
N SER A 141 3.31 9.50 8.47
CA SER A 141 3.04 8.94 9.79
C SER A 141 2.32 7.58 9.73
N LEU A 142 1.52 7.32 8.69
CA LEU A 142 0.87 6.03 8.48
C LEU A 142 1.90 4.94 8.18
N THR A 143 2.79 5.16 7.23
CA THR A 143 3.82 4.17 6.88
C THR A 143 4.78 3.91 8.04
N HIS A 144 5.13 4.95 8.81
CA HIS A 144 5.90 4.79 10.04
C HIS A 144 5.18 3.90 11.07
N TRP A 145 3.89 4.13 11.30
CA TRP A 145 3.09 3.31 12.21
C TRP A 145 3.03 1.85 11.77
N ILE A 146 2.71 1.58 10.50
CA ILE A 146 2.65 0.22 9.94
C ILE A 146 4.01 -0.48 10.12
N ASN A 147 5.10 0.16 9.75
CA ASN A 147 6.42 -0.45 9.87
C ASN A 147 6.85 -0.69 11.32
N THR A 148 6.44 0.16 12.25
CA THR A 148 6.68 -0.06 13.68
C THR A 148 5.96 -1.32 14.17
N GLU A 149 4.70 -1.52 13.76
CA GLU A 149 3.97 -2.74 14.11
C GLU A 149 4.52 -3.99 13.43
N ILE A 150 4.90 -3.90 12.14
CA ILE A 150 5.54 -5.02 11.43
C ILE A 150 6.80 -5.46 12.19
N ARG A 151 7.67 -4.53 12.55
CA ARG A 151 8.90 -4.86 13.31
C ARG A 151 8.61 -5.50 14.66
N ALA A 152 7.58 -5.04 15.35
CA ALA A 152 7.20 -5.59 16.66
C ALA A 152 6.63 -7.01 16.54
N LYS A 153 5.80 -7.28 15.55
CA LYS A 153 5.11 -8.58 15.37
C LYS A 153 5.90 -9.57 14.51
N PHE A 154 6.60 -9.08 13.49
CA PHE A 154 7.31 -9.85 12.48
C PHE A 154 8.75 -9.36 12.33
N PRO A 155 9.62 -9.59 13.33
CA PRO A 155 10.98 -9.00 13.34
C PRO A 155 11.88 -9.46 12.18
N HIS A 156 11.48 -10.49 11.45
CA HIS A 156 12.20 -10.99 10.28
C HIS A 156 11.61 -10.50 8.94
N ALA A 157 10.45 -9.81 8.98
CA ALA A 157 9.83 -9.29 7.78
C ALA A 157 10.63 -8.12 7.20
N ILE A 158 10.71 -8.09 5.88
CA ILE A 158 11.40 -7.05 5.12
C ILE A 158 10.38 -6.02 4.66
N THR A 159 10.68 -4.74 4.82
CA THR A 159 9.90 -3.66 4.23
C THR A 159 10.79 -2.83 3.30
N ILE A 160 10.30 -2.57 2.09
CA ILE A 160 11.01 -1.89 1.01
C ILE A 160 10.16 -0.70 0.54
N ALA A 161 10.76 0.47 0.31
CA ALA A 161 10.09 1.58 -0.38
C ALA A 161 10.59 1.70 -1.81
N GLU A 162 9.68 1.87 -2.73
CA GLU A 162 10.04 2.53 -3.98
C GLU A 162 10.05 4.05 -3.74
N ASP A 163 11.25 4.58 -3.53
CA ASP A 163 11.44 6.02 -3.37
C ASP A 163 12.46 6.55 -4.39
N LEU A 164 11.95 6.96 -5.55
CA LEU A 164 12.77 7.39 -6.69
C LEU A 164 13.42 8.77 -6.49
N HIS A 165 13.08 9.48 -5.41
CA HIS A 165 13.61 10.81 -5.10
C HIS A 165 14.75 10.79 -4.08
N GLY A 166 15.06 9.60 -3.54
CA GLY A 166 16.21 9.41 -2.65
C GLY A 166 16.10 10.19 -1.33
N GLU A 167 14.89 10.28 -0.74
CA GLU A 167 14.71 10.94 0.57
C GLU A 167 15.44 10.16 1.66
N PRO A 168 16.53 10.71 2.26
CA PRO A 168 17.35 9.95 3.21
C PRO A 168 16.60 9.48 4.45
N LYS A 169 15.51 10.16 4.82
CA LYS A 169 14.68 9.77 5.98
C LYS A 169 13.98 8.44 5.77
N VAL A 170 13.78 8.03 4.52
CA VAL A 170 13.13 6.75 4.17
C VAL A 170 13.90 5.55 4.71
N VAL A 171 15.22 5.64 4.78
CA VAL A 171 16.13 4.57 5.25
C VAL A 171 16.79 4.87 6.60
N SER A 172 16.33 5.88 7.31
CA SER A 172 16.89 6.23 8.62
C SER A 172 16.45 5.27 9.73
N THR A 173 16.95 5.44 10.95
CA THR A 173 16.61 4.57 12.11
C THR A 173 15.11 4.53 12.40
N ALA A 174 14.67 3.52 13.16
CA ALA A 174 13.25 3.22 13.41
C ALA A 174 12.40 4.41 13.89
N ASP A 175 13.02 5.37 14.58
CA ASP A 175 12.34 6.57 15.07
C ASP A 175 12.06 7.62 13.98
N LEU A 176 12.69 7.46 12.79
CA LEU A 176 12.61 8.41 11.68
C LEU A 176 12.31 7.72 10.32
N SER A 177 12.35 6.39 10.24
CA SER A 177 12.39 5.64 8.99
C SER A 177 11.05 5.03 8.59
N LEU A 178 10.77 5.10 7.30
CA LEU A 178 9.74 4.27 6.67
C LEU A 178 10.22 2.84 6.42
N ILE A 179 11.54 2.62 6.17
CA ILE A 179 12.00 1.37 5.57
C ILE A 179 13.46 1.07 5.88
N HIS A 180 13.80 -0.22 5.87
CA HIS A 180 15.11 -0.70 6.28
C HIS A 180 16.05 -1.08 5.13
N ILE A 181 15.64 -0.97 3.86
CA ILE A 181 16.49 -1.31 2.71
C ILE A 181 16.26 -0.30 1.59
N SER A 182 17.30 0.39 1.16
CA SER A 182 17.34 1.07 -0.13
C SER A 182 17.58 0.03 -1.23
N GLU A 183 16.93 0.17 -2.38
CA GLU A 183 17.31 -0.64 -3.54
C GLU A 183 18.81 -0.45 -3.84
N PRO A 184 19.54 -1.52 -4.18
CA PRO A 184 20.89 -1.37 -4.67
C PRO A 184 20.84 -0.61 -6.00
N THR A 185 21.58 0.49 -6.06
CA THR A 185 21.84 1.28 -7.28
C THR A 185 22.51 0.45 -8.36
#